data_e9d3a3d1d6cc0ebc789ba31b04f109e2
#
_entry.id   e9d3a3d1d6cc0ebc789ba31b04f109e2
#
_cell.length_a   1.000
_cell.length_b   1.000
_cell.length_c   1.000
_cell.angle_alpha   90.00
_cell.angle_beta   90.00
_cell.angle_gamma   90.00
#
_symmetry.space_group_name_H-M   'P 1'
#
loop_
_entity.id
_entity.type
_entity.pdbx_description
1 polymer ?
#
loop_
_entity_poly.entity_id
_entity_poly.type
_entity_poly.pdbx_seq_one_letter_code
_entity_poly.pdbx_strand_id
1 'polypeptide(L)'
;RDDDFECEDVLSTLGDEPTRTIIETLSEPMTANELSEACDIPLSTMYRKLDKLTEASLVTESTEIRQGGQHTTRYELDFTGIAVLLSEEHTLTATIDRPSRESTADQRLEELWTQIREGT
;
A
#
# COMPACT_ATOMS: atom_id res chain seq x y z
N ARG A 1 17.88 -3.26 1.43
CA ARG A 1 17.22 -3.28 0.20
C ARG A 1 16.04 -2.33 0.15
N ASP A 2 15.78 -1.83 -1.02
CA ASP A 2 14.79 -0.76 -1.15
C ASP A 2 13.42 -1.18 -0.72
N ASP A 3 13.09 -2.42 -0.96
CA ASP A 3 11.77 -2.90 -0.64
C ASP A 3 11.66 -3.39 0.78
N ASP A 4 12.78 -3.42 1.48
CA ASP A 4 12.73 -3.91 2.83
C ASP A 4 12.01 -2.93 3.72
N PHE A 5 11.09 -3.44 4.45
CA PHE A 5 10.30 -2.69 5.37
C PHE A 5 10.38 -3.46 6.67
N GLU A 6 10.83 -2.80 7.70
CA GLU A 6 10.95 -3.50 8.97
C GLU A 6 9.62 -4.07 9.38
N CYS A 7 9.64 -5.30 9.84
CA CYS A 7 8.41 -5.94 10.27
C CYS A 7 7.67 -5.12 11.32
N GLU A 8 8.43 -4.50 12.21
CA GLU A 8 7.85 -3.63 13.20
C GLU A 8 7.06 -2.49 12.56
N ASP A 9 7.62 -1.89 11.52
CA ASP A 9 6.95 -0.78 10.86
C ASP A 9 5.69 -1.26 10.17
N VAL A 10 5.75 -2.41 9.55
CA VAL A 10 4.57 -2.98 8.90
C VAL A 10 3.47 -3.21 9.91
N LEU A 11 3.81 -3.85 11.02
CA LEU A 11 2.81 -4.16 12.02
C LEU A 11 2.23 -2.90 12.64
N SER A 12 3.09 -1.91 12.88
CA SER A 12 2.63 -0.65 13.44
C SER A 12 1.69 0.06 12.48
N THR A 13 2.05 0.09 11.20
CA THR A 13 1.24 0.74 10.20
C THR A 13 -0.11 0.06 10.06
N LEU A 14 -0.11 -1.26 9.93
CA LEU A 14 -1.35 -1.99 9.74
C LEU A 14 -2.15 -2.13 11.03
N GLY A 15 -1.52 -1.88 12.16
CA GLY A 15 -2.22 -1.90 13.43
C GLY A 15 -3.06 -0.68 13.69
N ASP A 16 -2.89 0.35 12.89
CA ASP A 16 -3.62 1.60 13.04
C ASP A 16 -4.91 1.51 12.25
N GLU A 17 -6.04 1.56 12.93
CA GLU A 17 -7.32 1.36 12.28
C GLU A 17 -7.59 2.38 11.17
N PRO A 18 -7.39 3.67 11.40
CA PRO A 18 -7.61 4.62 10.31
C PRO A 18 -6.74 4.34 9.10
N THR A 19 -5.51 3.91 9.33
CA THR A 19 -4.63 3.58 8.21
C THR A 19 -5.17 2.42 7.40
N ARG A 20 -5.68 1.39 8.08
CA ARG A 20 -6.28 0.27 7.37
C ARG A 20 -7.48 0.72 6.56
N THR A 21 -8.28 1.64 7.11
CA THR A 21 -9.44 2.15 6.39
C THR A 21 -9.02 2.86 5.12
N ILE A 22 -7.95 3.64 5.19
CA ILE A 22 -7.43 4.33 4.01
C ILE A 22 -7.00 3.33 2.96
N ILE A 23 -6.25 2.32 3.36
CA ILE A 23 -5.77 1.32 2.43
C ILE A 23 -6.94 0.61 1.75
N GLU A 24 -7.94 0.25 2.53
CA GLU A 24 -9.08 -0.48 1.98
C GLU A 24 -9.95 0.40 1.10
N THR A 25 -9.90 1.71 1.30
CA THR A 25 -10.69 2.64 0.51
C THR A 25 -10.02 3.00 -0.80
N LEU A 26 -8.69 2.93 -0.86
CA LEU A 26 -7.90 3.34 -2.01
C LEU A 26 -7.93 2.27 -3.11
N SER A 27 -9.11 1.99 -3.64
CA SER A 27 -9.20 1.04 -4.74
C SER A 27 -8.85 1.67 -6.08
N GLU A 28 -8.74 2.98 -6.12
CA GLU A 28 -8.35 3.72 -7.31
C GLU A 28 -7.70 5.00 -6.85
N PRO A 29 -7.00 5.72 -7.71
CA PRO A 29 -6.35 6.96 -7.27
C PRO A 29 -7.37 7.97 -6.75
N MET A 30 -7.08 8.55 -5.61
CA MET A 30 -7.98 9.47 -4.94
C MET A 30 -7.20 10.65 -4.37
N THR A 31 -7.87 11.79 -4.29
CA THR A 31 -7.27 12.95 -3.62
C THR A 31 -7.43 12.81 -2.12
N ALA A 32 -6.66 13.63 -1.38
CA ALA A 32 -6.77 13.62 0.08
C ALA A 32 -8.17 14.03 0.52
N ASN A 33 -8.78 14.98 -0.19
CA ASN A 33 -10.14 15.39 0.15
C ASN A 33 -11.13 14.25 -0.02
N GLU A 34 -11.00 13.53 -1.14
CA GLU A 34 -11.89 12.41 -1.38
C GLU A 34 -11.72 11.34 -0.31
N LEU A 35 -10.47 11.08 0.05
CA LEU A 35 -10.20 10.09 1.08
C LEU A 35 -10.72 10.54 2.44
N SER A 36 -10.56 11.83 2.75
CA SER A 36 -11.03 12.36 4.01
C SER A 36 -12.52 12.15 4.15
N GLU A 37 -13.26 12.41 3.09
CA GLU A 37 -14.69 12.23 3.12
C GLU A 37 -15.11 10.77 3.17
N ALA A 38 -14.44 9.96 2.35
CA ALA A 38 -14.82 8.54 2.27
C ALA A 38 -14.50 7.81 3.56
N CYS A 39 -13.41 8.16 4.21
CA CYS A 39 -12.98 7.47 5.42
C CYS A 39 -13.50 8.14 6.70
N ASP A 40 -14.12 9.31 6.57
CA ASP A 40 -14.55 10.07 7.74
C ASP A 40 -13.39 10.38 8.67
N ILE A 41 -12.31 10.84 8.07
CA ILE A 41 -11.09 11.21 8.79
C ILE A 41 -10.82 12.68 8.50
N PRO A 42 -10.55 13.51 9.54
CA PRO A 42 -10.24 14.91 9.29
C PRO A 42 -9.07 15.07 8.33
N LEU A 43 -9.15 16.10 7.51
CA LEU A 43 -8.17 16.28 6.44
C LEU A 43 -6.75 16.38 6.96
N SER A 44 -6.55 17.09 8.06
CA SER A 44 -5.19 17.22 8.61
C SER A 44 -4.64 15.88 9.05
N THR A 45 -5.48 15.05 9.65
CA THR A 45 -5.07 13.71 10.04
C THR A 45 -4.83 12.86 8.80
N MET A 46 -5.67 13.03 7.77
CA MET A 46 -5.49 12.30 6.53
C MET A 46 -4.11 12.58 5.93
N TYR A 47 -3.71 13.86 5.88
CA TYR A 47 -2.40 14.18 5.32
C TYR A 47 -1.27 13.54 6.11
N ARG A 48 -1.40 13.51 7.44
CA ARG A 48 -0.37 12.86 8.26
C ARG A 48 -0.28 11.37 7.96
N LYS A 49 -1.43 10.71 7.83
CA LYS A 49 -1.43 9.27 7.55
C LYS A 49 -0.88 8.99 6.16
N LEU A 50 -1.27 9.81 5.19
CA LEU A 50 -0.78 9.63 3.83
C LEU A 50 0.73 9.87 3.74
N ASP A 51 1.23 10.84 4.50
CA ASP A 51 2.68 11.06 4.52
C ASP A 51 3.42 9.84 5.02
N LYS A 52 2.91 9.22 6.08
CA LYS A 52 3.54 8.03 6.61
C LYS A 52 3.50 6.89 5.62
N LEU A 53 2.38 6.72 4.95
CA LEU A 53 2.25 5.66 3.95
C LEU A 53 3.18 5.91 2.77
N THR A 54 3.34 7.17 2.40
CA THR A 54 4.24 7.52 1.31
C THR A 54 5.69 7.28 1.71
N GLU A 55 6.06 7.63 2.93
CA GLU A 55 7.41 7.37 3.42
C GLU A 55 7.71 5.89 3.47
N ALA A 56 6.71 5.09 3.76
CA ALA A 56 6.88 3.64 3.81
C ALA A 56 6.83 3.02 2.42
N SER A 57 6.61 3.82 1.39
CA SER A 57 6.52 3.36 0.01
C SER A 57 5.34 2.42 -0.22
N LEU A 58 4.29 2.58 0.58
CA LEU A 58 3.07 1.82 0.38
C LEU A 58 2.06 2.59 -0.46
N VAL A 59 2.24 3.90 -0.58
CA VAL A 59 1.38 4.76 -1.37
C VAL A 59 2.27 5.66 -2.21
N THR A 60 1.85 5.93 -3.42
CA THR A 60 2.56 6.88 -4.26
C THR A 60 1.66 8.03 -4.60
N GLU A 61 2.27 9.16 -4.92
CA GLU A 61 1.57 10.36 -5.30
C GLU A 61 1.77 10.62 -6.77
N SER A 62 0.73 11.11 -7.42
CA SER A 62 0.85 11.62 -8.77
C SER A 62 0.14 12.95 -8.83
N THR A 63 0.69 13.86 -9.60
CA THR A 63 0.12 15.19 -9.73
C THR A 63 -0.46 15.32 -11.12
N GLU A 64 -1.73 15.70 -11.15
CA GLU A 64 -2.45 15.89 -12.39
C GLU A 64 -2.59 17.36 -12.64
N ILE A 65 -2.23 17.83 -13.84
CA ILE A 65 -2.35 19.23 -14.20
C ILE A 65 -3.65 19.38 -14.97
N ARG A 66 -4.56 20.16 -14.40
CA ARG A 66 -5.86 20.37 -15.02
C ARG A 66 -5.83 21.57 -15.92
N GLN A 67 -6.84 21.67 -16.75
CA GLN A 67 -6.99 22.85 -17.56
C GLN A 67 -7.05 24.07 -16.69
N GLY A 68 -6.38 25.14 -17.12
CA GLY A 68 -6.31 26.32 -16.30
C GLY A 68 -5.12 26.36 -15.36
N GLY A 69 -4.27 25.32 -15.42
CA GLY A 69 -3.05 25.32 -14.63
C GLY A 69 -3.18 24.85 -13.22
N GLN A 70 -4.34 24.33 -12.85
CA GLN A 70 -4.52 23.82 -11.50
C GLN A 70 -3.87 22.45 -11.36
N HIS A 71 -3.35 22.19 -10.16
CA HIS A 71 -2.71 20.93 -9.87
C HIS A 71 -3.56 20.13 -8.89
N THR A 72 -3.66 18.85 -9.11
CA THR A 72 -4.38 17.96 -8.23
C THR A 72 -3.47 16.78 -7.91
N THR A 73 -3.28 16.53 -6.63
CA THR A 73 -2.47 15.39 -6.20
C THR A 73 -3.38 14.23 -5.87
N ARG A 74 -3.11 13.08 -6.46
CA ARG A 74 -3.85 11.87 -6.18
C ARG A 74 -2.91 10.85 -5.57
N TYR A 75 -3.47 10.03 -4.73
CA TYR A 75 -2.72 8.99 -4.04
C TYR A 75 -3.20 7.64 -4.51
N GLU A 76 -2.29 6.70 -4.54
CA GLU A 76 -2.57 5.39 -5.09
C GLU A 76 -1.75 4.36 -4.34
N LEU A 77 -2.33 3.18 -4.11
CA LEU A 77 -1.57 2.13 -3.45
C LEU A 77 -0.43 1.66 -4.36
N ASP A 78 0.72 1.42 -3.75
CA ASP A 78 1.88 0.92 -4.47
C ASP A 78 2.24 -0.48 -4.02
N PHE A 79 1.25 -1.24 -3.57
CA PHE A 79 1.48 -2.63 -3.19
C PHE A 79 0.20 -3.41 -3.43
N THR A 80 0.36 -4.68 -3.66
CA THR A 80 -0.77 -5.58 -3.84
C THR A 80 -0.89 -6.58 -2.72
N GLY A 81 0.14 -6.70 -1.89
CA GLY A 81 0.06 -7.61 -0.79
C GLY A 81 1.21 -7.41 0.17
N ILE A 82 0.99 -7.79 1.41
CA ILE A 82 2.01 -7.78 2.44
C ILE A 82 1.93 -9.10 3.16
N ALA A 83 3.08 -9.75 3.33
CA ALA A 83 3.15 -11.03 4.03
C ALA A 83 4.10 -10.90 5.20
N VAL A 84 3.70 -11.45 6.33
CA VAL A 84 4.57 -11.54 7.49
C VAL A 84 4.86 -13.01 7.71
N LEU A 85 6.13 -13.35 7.68
CA LEU A 85 6.55 -14.74 7.73
C LEU A 85 7.46 -14.97 8.93
N LEU A 86 7.43 -16.19 9.42
CA LEU A 86 8.36 -16.60 10.45
C LEU A 86 9.49 -17.36 9.80
N SER A 87 10.71 -16.83 9.90
CA SER A 87 11.86 -17.46 9.28
C SER A 87 12.26 -18.71 10.03
N GLU A 88 13.17 -19.47 9.43
CA GLU A 88 13.67 -20.68 10.08
C GLU A 88 14.36 -20.34 11.39
N GLU A 89 14.87 -19.14 11.50
CA GLU A 89 15.52 -18.69 12.73
C GLU A 89 14.51 -18.15 13.74
N HIS A 90 13.22 -18.27 13.41
CA HIS A 90 12.15 -17.80 14.28
C HIS A 90 12.17 -16.29 14.45
N THR A 91 12.46 -15.60 13.37
CA THR A 91 12.40 -14.16 13.30
C THR A 91 11.28 -13.76 12.33
N LEU A 92 10.47 -12.80 12.75
CA LEU A 92 9.42 -12.31 11.87
C LEU A 92 10.00 -11.41 10.81
N THR A 93 9.59 -11.63 9.57
CA THR A 93 10.03 -10.82 8.45
C THR A 93 8.81 -10.40 7.66
N ALA A 94 8.91 -9.27 6.98
CA ALA A 94 7.81 -8.76 6.17
C ALA A 94 8.26 -8.62 4.72
N THR A 95 7.34 -8.94 3.83
CA THR A 95 7.59 -8.85 2.40
C THR A 95 6.45 -8.08 1.76
N ILE A 96 6.78 -7.20 0.83
CA ILE A 96 5.79 -6.37 0.16
C ILE A 96 5.79 -6.69 -1.33
N ASP A 97 4.64 -7.05 -1.86
CA ASP A 97 4.48 -7.25 -3.29
C ASP A 97 3.99 -5.97 -3.92
N ARG A 98 4.60 -5.59 -5.04
CA ARG A 98 4.31 -4.32 -5.68
C ARG A 98 3.81 -4.52 -7.10
N PRO A 99 2.81 -3.75 -7.50
CA PRO A 99 2.24 -3.91 -8.84
C PRO A 99 3.12 -3.34 -9.93
N SER A 100 3.93 -2.35 -9.59
CA SER A 100 4.66 -1.61 -10.62
C SER A 100 5.76 -2.43 -11.25
N ARG A 101 6.10 -3.56 -10.67
CA ARG A 101 7.11 -4.41 -11.28
C ARG A 101 6.49 -5.34 -12.26
N GLU A 102 5.33 -5.03 -12.63
CA GLU A 102 4.66 -5.61 -13.69
C GLU A 102 4.54 -7.03 -13.61
N SER A 103 4.93 -7.61 -14.67
CA SER A 103 4.65 -9.00 -14.85
C SER A 103 5.30 -9.90 -13.83
N THR A 104 6.37 -9.45 -13.19
CA THR A 104 7.08 -10.33 -12.27
C THR A 104 6.22 -10.69 -11.06
N ALA A 105 5.57 -9.70 -10.47
CA ALA A 105 4.73 -9.97 -9.31
C ALA A 105 3.53 -10.78 -9.70
N ASP A 106 2.93 -10.45 -10.84
CA ASP A 106 1.78 -11.21 -11.30
C ASP A 106 2.12 -12.65 -11.57
N GLN A 107 3.29 -12.87 -12.18
CA GLN A 107 3.71 -14.23 -12.47
C GLN A 107 3.89 -15.04 -11.20
N ARG A 108 4.46 -14.42 -10.16
CA ARG A 108 4.64 -15.13 -8.92
C ARG A 108 3.32 -15.50 -8.28
N LEU A 109 2.36 -14.59 -8.33
CA LEU A 109 1.04 -14.88 -7.79
C LEU A 109 0.38 -16.00 -8.56
N GLU A 110 0.49 -15.97 -9.87
CA GLU A 110 -0.08 -17.03 -10.68
C GLU A 110 0.56 -18.37 -10.39
N GLU A 111 1.87 -18.35 -10.20
CA GLU A 111 2.56 -19.60 -9.88
C GLU A 111 2.10 -20.16 -8.53
N LEU A 112 1.91 -19.28 -7.56
CA LEU A 112 1.41 -19.71 -6.27
C LEU A 112 0.03 -20.31 -6.38
N TRP A 113 -0.83 -19.66 -7.13
CA TRP A 113 -2.18 -20.18 -7.33
C TRP A 113 -2.15 -21.53 -8.02
N THR A 114 -1.29 -21.66 -9.01
CA THR A 114 -1.16 -22.92 -9.73
C THR A 114 -0.69 -24.03 -8.80
N GLN A 115 0.32 -23.71 -7.97
CA GLN A 115 0.83 -24.69 -7.03
C GLN A 115 -0.25 -25.13 -6.04
N ILE A 116 -1.03 -24.18 -5.56
CA ILE A 116 -2.08 -24.52 -4.62
C ILE A 116 -3.09 -25.44 -5.27
N ARG A 117 -3.45 -25.14 -6.50
CA ARG A 117 -4.42 -25.98 -7.20
C ARG A 117 -3.90 -27.36 -7.47
N GLU A 118 -2.64 -27.45 -7.92
CA GLU A 118 -2.07 -28.73 -8.27
C GLU A 118 -1.63 -29.53 -7.08
N GLY A 119 -1.34 -28.86 -6.00
CA GLY A 119 -0.86 -29.52 -4.81
C GLY A 119 -1.92 -30.24 -4.02
N THR A 120 -3.15 -30.10 -4.41
CA THR A 120 -4.23 -30.81 -3.74
C THR A 120 -4.65 -32.07 -4.48
#